data_3bf81f8dcdfce005a5edac431d2bf94f
#
_entry.id   3bf81f8dcdfce005a5edac431d2bf94f
#
_cell.length_a   1.000
_cell.length_b   1.000
_cell.length_c   1.000
_cell.angle_alpha   90.00
_cell.angle_beta   90.00
_cell.angle_gamma   90.00
#
_symmetry.space_group_name_H-M   'P 1'
#
loop_
_entity.id
_entity.type
_entity.pdbx_description
1 polymer ?
#
loop_
_entity_poly.entity_id
_entity_poly.type
_entity_poly.pdbx_seq_one_letter_code
_entity_poly.pdbx_strand_id
1 'polypeptide(L)'
;MYKRQVIGHKNPDTDSICSAIAYANLKNKITGEKYIAKRAGEVNGETAYVLDKFQVSVPSLLDNVHLQVKDMDIRHIEGVSGHMSIKDAWARMKDENIKTLPVTRGEKLEGLITIGDIATSYMEVYDNNILATARTQYRNIVKTLDGTLISGNEHGYFLNGKVVIAASSPDLMENFIEKDDLVILGNRYESQLCAIEMDASCLVICQGANISKTIKKMAEERDIVIIQTPHDTFTAARLINQSIPVKYFMSRDNLEIFHLNDYVEHVKEVMSKTKYRDFPILDNKGKFCGFLSRRRLMTSRKKQVILVDHNEKKQSISDIETANIVEIVDHHRICLLYTSPSPRDRTRS
;
A
#
# COMPACT_ATOMS: atom_id res chain seq x y z
N MET A 1 -18.66 -5.36 8.15
CA MET A 1 -19.92 -5.52 8.91
C MET A 1 -19.85 -4.57 10.10
N TYR A 2 -20.74 -3.58 10.18
CA TYR A 2 -20.70 -2.59 11.24
C TYR A 2 -21.07 -3.23 12.59
N LYS A 3 -20.24 -2.99 13.60
CA LYS A 3 -20.49 -3.45 14.96
C LYS A 3 -21.28 -2.36 15.69
N ARG A 4 -22.50 -2.66 16.14
CA ARG A 4 -23.26 -1.76 17.02
C ARG A 4 -22.81 -1.97 18.45
N GLN A 5 -22.58 -0.88 19.18
CA GLN A 5 -22.10 -0.90 20.55
C GLN A 5 -23.26 -0.65 21.51
N VAL A 6 -23.42 -1.49 22.51
CA VAL A 6 -24.42 -1.32 23.58
C VAL A 6 -23.69 -0.90 24.83
N ILE A 7 -24.02 0.27 25.36
CA ILE A 7 -23.32 0.88 26.51
C ILE A 7 -24.31 1.36 27.58
N GLY A 8 -23.94 1.18 28.81
CA GLY A 8 -24.58 1.82 29.96
C GLY A 8 -23.96 3.18 30.29
N HIS A 9 -24.29 3.75 31.46
CA HIS A 9 -23.79 5.06 31.87
C HIS A 9 -22.31 5.03 32.31
N LYS A 10 -21.66 6.23 32.39
CA LYS A 10 -20.21 6.39 32.62
C LYS A 10 -19.71 5.97 34.00
N ASN A 11 -20.59 5.90 35.01
CA ASN A 11 -20.28 5.38 36.34
C ASN A 11 -21.04 4.07 36.54
N PRO A 12 -20.65 2.98 35.80
CA PRO A 12 -21.49 1.81 35.66
C PRO A 12 -21.67 1.06 36.99
N ASP A 13 -22.90 0.79 37.33
CA ASP A 13 -23.29 -0.15 38.35
C ASP A 13 -23.61 -1.53 37.76
N THR A 14 -24.12 -2.44 38.57
CA THR A 14 -24.41 -3.81 38.13
C THR A 14 -25.51 -3.84 37.07
N ASP A 15 -26.54 -2.98 37.19
CA ASP A 15 -27.62 -2.91 36.22
C ASP A 15 -27.10 -2.41 34.85
N SER A 16 -26.35 -1.34 34.84
CA SER A 16 -25.76 -0.74 33.63
C SER A 16 -24.92 -1.75 32.82
N ILE A 17 -24.07 -2.52 33.50
CA ILE A 17 -23.21 -3.53 32.83
C ILE A 17 -24.03 -4.75 32.36
N CYS A 18 -24.90 -5.27 33.25
CA CYS A 18 -25.69 -6.46 32.97
C CYS A 18 -26.72 -6.19 31.85
N SER A 19 -27.36 -5.01 31.85
CA SER A 19 -28.28 -4.60 30.79
C SER A 19 -27.57 -4.49 29.45
N ALA A 20 -26.36 -3.92 29.39
CA ALA A 20 -25.57 -3.85 28.17
C ALA A 20 -25.25 -5.25 27.59
N ILE A 21 -24.84 -6.19 28.45
CA ILE A 21 -24.53 -7.57 28.08
C ILE A 21 -25.79 -8.30 27.60
N ALA A 22 -26.86 -8.24 28.37
CA ALA A 22 -28.11 -8.93 28.07
C ALA A 22 -28.72 -8.41 26.77
N TYR A 23 -28.77 -7.10 26.59
CA TYR A 23 -29.34 -6.48 25.42
C TYR A 23 -28.52 -6.74 24.16
N ALA A 24 -27.19 -6.69 24.22
CA ALA A 24 -26.32 -7.07 23.11
C ALA A 24 -26.55 -8.54 22.70
N ASN A 25 -26.65 -9.45 23.68
CA ASN A 25 -26.93 -10.87 23.43
C ASN A 25 -28.32 -11.09 22.79
N LEU A 26 -29.35 -10.42 23.30
CA LEU A 26 -30.71 -10.47 22.75
C LEU A 26 -30.70 -10.02 21.29
N LYS A 27 -30.16 -8.85 21.01
CA LYS A 27 -30.09 -8.29 19.65
C LYS A 27 -29.32 -9.21 18.69
N ASN A 28 -28.20 -9.80 19.11
CA ASN A 28 -27.46 -10.76 18.32
C ASN A 28 -28.31 -11.98 17.91
N LYS A 29 -29.18 -12.43 18.81
CA LYS A 29 -30.06 -13.60 18.56
C LYS A 29 -31.21 -13.28 17.63
N ILE A 30 -31.79 -12.07 17.70
CA ILE A 30 -33.03 -11.75 16.97
C ILE A 30 -32.80 -11.06 15.64
N THR A 31 -31.64 -10.39 15.43
CA THR A 31 -31.43 -9.57 14.23
C THR A 31 -30.43 -10.14 13.24
N GLY A 32 -29.59 -11.10 13.65
CA GLY A 32 -28.46 -11.60 12.86
C GLY A 32 -27.33 -10.57 12.64
N GLU A 33 -27.45 -9.36 13.20
CA GLU A 33 -26.42 -8.32 13.16
C GLU A 33 -25.47 -8.46 14.35
N LYS A 34 -24.29 -7.78 14.31
CA LYS A 34 -23.29 -7.87 15.37
C LYS A 34 -23.42 -6.73 16.38
N TYR A 35 -23.88 -7.05 17.58
CA TYR A 35 -23.93 -6.13 18.73
C TYR A 35 -22.87 -6.54 19.74
N ILE A 36 -22.18 -5.55 20.33
CA ILE A 36 -21.11 -5.78 21.30
C ILE A 36 -21.40 -4.93 22.54
N ALA A 37 -21.49 -5.58 23.69
CA ALA A 37 -21.53 -4.89 24.97
C ALA A 37 -20.20 -4.19 25.24
N LYS A 38 -20.29 -2.96 25.70
CA LYS A 38 -19.15 -2.14 26.13
C LYS A 38 -19.47 -1.53 27.49
N ARG A 39 -18.44 -1.21 28.27
CA ARG A 39 -18.57 -0.41 29.48
C ARG A 39 -18.10 1.00 29.27
N ALA A 40 -18.73 1.96 29.89
CA ALA A 40 -18.38 3.37 29.80
C ALA A 40 -17.51 3.86 30.99
N GLY A 41 -17.20 3.00 31.92
CA GLY A 41 -16.37 3.29 33.08
C GLY A 41 -15.83 2.03 33.75
N GLU A 42 -15.19 2.18 34.92
CA GLU A 42 -14.63 1.05 35.65
C GLU A 42 -15.71 0.23 36.34
N VAL A 43 -15.49 -1.07 36.45
CA VAL A 43 -16.43 -2.02 37.09
C VAL A 43 -16.22 -1.97 38.60
N ASN A 44 -17.31 -1.80 39.35
CA ASN A 44 -17.28 -1.85 40.79
C ASN A 44 -17.18 -3.30 41.34
N GLY A 45 -16.89 -3.46 42.65
CA GLY A 45 -16.68 -4.77 43.25
C GLY A 45 -17.91 -5.68 43.21
N GLU A 46 -19.12 -5.13 43.32
CA GLU A 46 -20.38 -5.88 43.24
C GLU A 46 -20.56 -6.44 41.82
N THR A 47 -20.41 -5.61 40.83
CA THR A 47 -20.50 -6.02 39.40
C THR A 47 -19.44 -7.08 39.07
N ALA A 48 -18.19 -6.89 39.53
CA ALA A 48 -17.13 -7.86 39.34
C ALA A 48 -17.50 -9.23 39.94
N TYR A 49 -18.03 -9.26 41.15
CA TYR A 49 -18.51 -10.49 41.80
C TYR A 49 -19.62 -11.17 41.01
N VAL A 50 -20.60 -10.40 40.52
CA VAL A 50 -21.71 -10.95 39.71
C VAL A 50 -21.20 -11.55 38.39
N LEU A 51 -20.33 -10.84 37.67
CA LEU A 51 -19.77 -11.33 36.42
C LEU A 51 -18.95 -12.61 36.63
N ASP A 52 -18.14 -12.66 37.70
CA ASP A 52 -17.35 -13.85 38.02
C ASP A 52 -18.24 -15.04 38.36
N LYS A 53 -19.25 -14.83 39.23
CA LYS A 53 -20.22 -15.87 39.63
C LYS A 53 -20.92 -16.52 38.45
N PHE A 54 -21.25 -15.73 37.42
CA PHE A 54 -21.92 -16.23 36.22
C PHE A 54 -20.95 -16.56 35.05
N GLN A 55 -19.64 -16.49 35.28
CA GLN A 55 -18.58 -16.76 34.30
C GLN A 55 -18.74 -15.92 33.05
N VAL A 56 -19.14 -14.66 33.18
CA VAL A 56 -19.31 -13.70 32.09
C VAL A 56 -18.10 -12.76 32.06
N SER A 57 -17.47 -12.64 30.89
CA SER A 57 -16.31 -11.75 30.72
C SER A 57 -16.70 -10.28 30.82
N VAL A 58 -15.87 -9.49 31.50
CA VAL A 58 -16.04 -8.03 31.63
C VAL A 58 -16.04 -7.38 30.23
N PRO A 59 -17.05 -6.57 29.87
CA PRO A 59 -17.06 -5.84 28.62
C PRO A 59 -15.86 -4.91 28.50
N SER A 60 -15.30 -4.81 27.31
CA SER A 60 -14.18 -3.90 27.09
C SER A 60 -14.63 -2.43 27.20
N LEU A 61 -13.73 -1.59 27.74
CA LEU A 61 -13.97 -0.16 27.91
C LEU A 61 -14.16 0.54 26.57
N LEU A 62 -15.05 1.53 26.55
CA LEU A 62 -15.26 2.46 25.46
C LEU A 62 -15.06 3.88 25.98
N ASP A 63 -13.87 4.45 25.72
CA ASP A 63 -13.51 5.77 26.25
C ASP A 63 -14.19 6.90 25.48
N ASN A 64 -14.40 6.72 24.18
CA ASN A 64 -15.02 7.71 23.30
C ASN A 64 -15.67 7.05 22.08
N VAL A 65 -16.46 7.82 21.37
CA VAL A 65 -17.19 7.40 20.16
C VAL A 65 -16.62 7.95 18.86
N HIS A 66 -15.49 8.63 18.91
CA HIS A 66 -14.83 9.11 17.70
C HIS A 66 -14.42 7.97 16.80
N LEU A 67 -14.60 8.16 15.50
CA LEU A 67 -14.13 7.20 14.51
C LEU A 67 -12.61 7.21 14.44
N GLN A 68 -12.03 6.03 14.41
CA GLN A 68 -10.61 5.81 14.17
C GLN A 68 -10.40 5.15 12.80
N VAL A 69 -9.20 5.26 12.27
CA VAL A 69 -8.84 4.67 10.96
C VAL A 69 -9.14 3.16 10.91
N LYS A 70 -8.95 2.44 12.03
CA LYS A 70 -9.31 1.00 12.13
C LYS A 70 -10.80 0.70 11.95
N ASP A 71 -11.67 1.70 12.13
CA ASP A 71 -13.12 1.57 11.93
C ASP A 71 -13.52 1.81 10.46
N MET A 72 -12.54 2.21 9.62
CA MET A 72 -12.74 2.51 8.21
C MET A 72 -12.51 1.29 7.33
N ASP A 73 -13.02 1.35 6.12
CA ASP A 73 -12.74 0.37 5.09
C ASP A 73 -11.36 0.64 4.46
N ILE A 74 -10.33 -0.03 4.96
CA ILE A 74 -8.95 0.05 4.46
C ILE A 74 -8.81 -0.88 3.25
N ARG A 75 -8.35 -0.33 2.13
CA ARG A 75 -8.06 -1.13 0.94
C ARG A 75 -6.73 -1.87 1.13
N HIS A 76 -6.80 -3.17 1.27
CA HIS A 76 -5.60 -3.99 1.32
C HIS A 76 -5.00 -4.15 -0.09
N ILE A 77 -3.72 -3.81 -0.23
CA ILE A 77 -2.91 -4.01 -1.44
C ILE A 77 -1.59 -4.61 -0.97
N GLU A 78 -1.21 -5.73 -1.56
CA GLU A 78 0.06 -6.37 -1.23
C GLU A 78 1.24 -5.52 -1.73
N GLY A 79 2.26 -5.35 -0.89
CA GLY A 79 3.46 -4.59 -1.22
C GLY A 79 4.33 -5.30 -2.26
N VAL A 80 5.04 -4.50 -3.06
CA VAL A 80 6.02 -4.98 -4.03
C VAL A 80 7.44 -4.79 -3.52
N SER A 81 8.35 -5.65 -3.97
CA SER A 81 9.78 -5.46 -3.72
C SER A 81 10.31 -4.22 -4.45
N GLY A 82 11.18 -3.45 -3.78
CA GLY A 82 11.88 -2.33 -4.42
C GLY A 82 12.76 -2.73 -5.62
N HIS A 83 13.07 -4.01 -5.77
CA HIS A 83 13.82 -4.54 -6.92
C HIS A 83 12.94 -4.90 -8.13
N MET A 84 11.62 -4.83 -8.02
CA MET A 84 10.70 -5.03 -9.13
C MET A 84 10.97 -4.01 -10.23
N SER A 85 10.91 -4.45 -11.51
CA SER A 85 11.07 -3.55 -12.65
C SER A 85 9.87 -2.60 -12.80
N ILE A 86 10.09 -1.44 -13.45
CA ILE A 86 9.00 -0.53 -13.81
C ILE A 86 7.99 -1.23 -14.74
N LYS A 87 8.44 -2.09 -15.68
CA LYS A 87 7.57 -2.88 -16.57
C LYS A 87 6.60 -3.74 -15.76
N ASP A 88 7.12 -4.48 -14.76
CA ASP A 88 6.29 -5.35 -13.92
C ASP A 88 5.36 -4.55 -13.01
N ALA A 89 5.83 -3.44 -12.44
CA ALA A 89 5.00 -2.56 -11.61
C ALA A 89 3.84 -1.96 -12.41
N TRP A 90 4.11 -1.50 -13.64
CA TRP A 90 3.07 -1.01 -14.54
C TRP A 90 2.05 -2.09 -14.90
N ALA A 91 2.51 -3.30 -15.25
CA ALA A 91 1.63 -4.43 -15.55
C ALA A 91 0.70 -4.71 -14.36
N ARG A 92 1.26 -4.79 -13.15
CA ARG A 92 0.48 -5.03 -11.93
C ARG A 92 -0.53 -3.91 -11.64
N MET A 93 -0.13 -2.63 -11.80
CA MET A 93 -1.05 -1.50 -11.64
C MET A 93 -2.23 -1.59 -12.60
N LYS A 94 -1.98 -2.00 -13.84
CA LYS A 94 -3.01 -2.17 -14.87
C LYS A 94 -3.95 -3.33 -14.54
N ASP A 95 -3.41 -4.48 -14.18
CA ASP A 95 -4.18 -5.71 -13.92
C ASP A 95 -5.08 -5.55 -12.68
N GLU A 96 -4.56 -4.94 -11.60
CA GLU A 96 -5.30 -4.68 -10.37
C GLU A 96 -6.13 -3.38 -10.41
N ASN A 97 -6.05 -2.62 -11.50
CA ASN A 97 -6.69 -1.30 -11.65
C ASN A 97 -6.39 -0.35 -10.48
N ILE A 98 -5.11 -0.22 -10.15
CA ILE A 98 -4.61 0.65 -9.08
C ILE A 98 -3.65 1.69 -9.62
N LYS A 99 -3.54 2.82 -8.93
CA LYS A 99 -2.72 3.96 -9.35
C LYS A 99 -1.49 4.18 -8.48
N THR A 100 -1.41 3.46 -7.37
CA THR A 100 -0.33 3.54 -6.38
C THR A 100 -0.02 2.14 -5.89
N LEU A 101 1.26 1.75 -5.91
CA LEU A 101 1.75 0.51 -5.31
C LEU A 101 2.59 0.84 -4.09
N PRO A 102 2.38 0.14 -2.97
CA PRO A 102 3.27 0.21 -1.82
C PRO A 102 4.53 -0.60 -2.12
N VAL A 103 5.68 0.00 -1.89
CA VAL A 103 6.98 -0.69 -1.96
C VAL A 103 7.36 -1.09 -0.55
N THR A 104 7.56 -2.38 -0.32
CA THR A 104 7.81 -2.92 1.03
C THR A 104 9.05 -3.80 1.08
N ARG A 105 9.62 -3.88 2.28
CA ARG A 105 10.63 -4.89 2.65
C ARG A 105 10.07 -5.73 3.78
N GLY A 106 9.63 -6.94 3.44
CA GLY A 106 8.79 -7.72 4.35
C GLY A 106 7.47 -6.99 4.62
N GLU A 107 7.15 -6.74 5.87
CA GLU A 107 5.92 -6.03 6.26
C GLU A 107 6.08 -4.50 6.38
N LYS A 108 7.31 -3.96 6.27
CA LYS A 108 7.60 -2.53 6.42
C LYS A 108 7.47 -1.78 5.10
N LEU A 109 6.78 -0.65 5.12
CA LEU A 109 6.69 0.27 4.00
C LEU A 109 8.04 0.97 3.80
N GLU A 110 8.61 0.91 2.57
CA GLU A 110 9.82 1.64 2.17
C GLU A 110 9.51 2.89 1.33
N GLY A 111 8.39 2.89 0.64
CA GLY A 111 7.98 3.98 -0.23
C GLY A 111 6.72 3.67 -1.01
N LEU A 112 6.36 4.59 -1.87
CA LEU A 112 5.22 4.46 -2.78
C LEU A 112 5.68 4.73 -4.21
N ILE A 113 5.17 3.95 -5.17
CA ILE A 113 5.32 4.26 -6.59
C ILE A 113 3.94 4.49 -7.20
N THR A 114 3.82 5.57 -7.95
CA THR A 114 2.58 5.98 -8.61
C THR A 114 2.71 5.91 -10.13
N ILE A 115 1.57 5.98 -10.83
CA ILE A 115 1.56 6.14 -12.30
C ILE A 115 2.31 7.42 -12.71
N GLY A 116 2.27 8.48 -11.89
CA GLY A 116 3.01 9.72 -12.14
C GLY A 116 4.51 9.49 -12.14
N ASP A 117 5.04 8.75 -11.17
CA ASP A 117 6.46 8.41 -11.10
C ASP A 117 6.91 7.58 -12.30
N ILE A 118 6.07 6.62 -12.74
CA ILE A 118 6.33 5.84 -13.97
C ILE A 118 6.31 6.73 -15.21
N ALA A 119 5.36 7.66 -15.30
CA ALA A 119 5.31 8.60 -16.43
C ALA A 119 6.54 9.52 -16.45
N THR A 120 6.95 10.04 -15.30
CA THR A 120 8.16 10.86 -15.14
C THR A 120 9.40 10.06 -15.56
N SER A 121 9.53 8.81 -15.10
CA SER A 121 10.66 7.95 -15.47
C SER A 121 10.76 7.71 -16.98
N TYR A 122 9.64 7.76 -17.69
CA TYR A 122 9.61 7.59 -19.15
C TYR A 122 9.94 8.88 -19.92
N MET A 123 9.68 10.03 -19.31
CA MET A 123 9.95 11.35 -19.94
C MET A 123 11.36 11.86 -19.67
N GLU A 124 12.00 11.44 -18.57
CA GLU A 124 13.34 11.87 -18.16
C GLU A 124 14.47 10.99 -18.74
N VAL A 125 14.26 10.38 -19.92
CA VAL A 125 15.16 9.38 -20.55
C VAL A 125 16.40 10.02 -21.22
N TYR A 126 16.88 11.14 -20.73
CA TYR A 126 18.09 11.76 -21.32
C TYR A 126 19.41 11.22 -20.73
N ASP A 127 19.34 10.49 -19.62
CA ASP A 127 20.52 9.93 -18.95
C ASP A 127 20.73 8.46 -19.35
N ASN A 128 21.72 8.22 -20.22
CA ASN A 128 22.09 6.87 -20.64
C ASN A 128 22.83 6.06 -19.56
N ASN A 129 23.21 6.67 -18.42
CA ASN A 129 23.80 6.01 -17.28
C ASN A 129 22.74 5.55 -16.24
N ILE A 130 21.47 5.86 -16.48
CA ILE A 130 20.40 5.66 -15.50
C ILE A 130 20.29 4.19 -15.01
N LEU A 131 20.56 3.19 -15.87
CA LEU A 131 20.53 1.79 -15.50
C LEU A 131 21.62 1.46 -14.46
N ALA A 132 22.81 2.01 -14.62
CA ALA A 132 23.92 1.84 -13.70
C ALA A 132 23.65 2.56 -12.37
N THR A 133 23.23 3.84 -12.44
CA THR A 133 22.86 4.64 -11.26
C THR A 133 21.77 3.98 -10.45
N ALA A 134 20.76 3.38 -11.08
CA ALA A 134 19.68 2.65 -10.45
C ALA A 134 20.09 1.26 -9.94
N ARG A 135 21.31 0.79 -10.26
CA ARG A 135 21.81 -0.55 -9.96
C ARG A 135 20.84 -1.61 -10.46
N THR A 136 20.59 -1.58 -11.79
CA THR A 136 19.62 -2.46 -12.42
C THR A 136 20.13 -3.88 -12.46
N GLN A 137 19.33 -4.84 -12.02
CA GLN A 137 19.69 -6.26 -12.04
C GLN A 137 19.55 -6.82 -13.46
N TYR A 138 20.51 -7.64 -13.91
CA TYR A 138 20.46 -8.24 -15.25
C TYR A 138 19.20 -9.06 -15.49
N ARG A 139 18.67 -9.75 -14.47
CA ARG A 139 17.38 -10.45 -14.52
C ARG A 139 16.22 -9.54 -14.96
N ASN A 140 16.21 -8.29 -14.49
CA ASN A 140 15.20 -7.32 -14.91
C ASN A 140 15.36 -6.96 -16.38
N ILE A 141 16.61 -6.81 -16.85
CA ILE A 141 16.90 -6.50 -18.26
C ILE A 141 16.46 -7.68 -19.14
N VAL A 142 16.86 -8.91 -18.79
CA VAL A 142 16.44 -10.13 -19.49
C VAL A 142 14.93 -10.21 -19.61
N LYS A 143 14.23 -10.09 -18.48
CA LYS A 143 12.76 -10.16 -18.44
C LYS A 143 12.11 -9.03 -19.23
N THR A 144 12.62 -7.80 -19.13
CA THR A 144 12.05 -6.63 -19.81
C THR A 144 12.18 -6.73 -21.32
N LEU A 145 13.27 -7.29 -21.80
CA LEU A 145 13.57 -7.46 -23.23
C LEU A 145 13.02 -8.79 -23.79
N ASP A 146 12.21 -9.53 -23.02
CA ASP A 146 11.71 -10.86 -23.37
C ASP A 146 12.86 -11.75 -23.88
N GLY A 147 14.03 -11.61 -23.23
CA GLY A 147 15.30 -12.16 -23.66
C GLY A 147 15.68 -13.48 -22.98
N THR A 148 16.78 -14.01 -23.48
CA THR A 148 17.44 -15.20 -22.90
C THR A 148 18.86 -14.82 -22.50
N LEU A 149 19.28 -15.20 -21.28
CA LEU A 149 20.66 -15.07 -20.85
C LEU A 149 21.51 -16.15 -21.54
N ILE A 150 22.54 -15.74 -22.28
CA ILE A 150 23.46 -16.63 -23.00
C ILE A 150 24.76 -16.84 -22.22
N SER A 151 25.25 -15.80 -21.55
CA SER A 151 26.45 -15.80 -20.72
C SER A 151 26.30 -14.84 -19.53
N GLY A 152 27.00 -15.11 -18.46
CA GLY A 152 27.02 -14.27 -17.26
C GLY A 152 26.05 -14.69 -16.17
N ASN A 153 25.83 -13.80 -15.18
CA ASN A 153 25.00 -14.04 -14.02
C ASN A 153 23.77 -13.13 -13.99
N GLU A 154 22.57 -13.69 -14.10
CA GLU A 154 21.31 -12.91 -14.08
C GLU A 154 21.06 -12.18 -12.74
N HIS A 155 21.65 -12.66 -11.64
CA HIS A 155 21.53 -12.02 -10.32
C HIS A 155 22.54 -10.90 -10.11
N GLY A 156 23.48 -10.72 -11.04
CA GLY A 156 24.39 -9.57 -11.05
C GLY A 156 23.67 -8.27 -11.35
N TYR A 157 24.39 -7.17 -11.17
CA TYR A 157 23.87 -5.82 -11.35
C TYR A 157 24.72 -5.07 -12.36
N PHE A 158 24.06 -4.27 -13.20
CA PHE A 158 24.71 -3.26 -14.02
C PHE A 158 25.04 -2.07 -13.10
N LEU A 159 26.32 -1.84 -12.85
CA LEU A 159 26.79 -0.88 -11.83
C LEU A 159 27.51 0.32 -12.40
N ASN A 160 28.14 0.18 -13.57
CA ASN A 160 28.95 1.21 -14.23
C ASN A 160 28.64 1.22 -15.71
N GLY A 161 29.02 2.30 -16.39
CA GLY A 161 28.86 2.45 -17.82
C GLY A 161 27.51 3.01 -18.24
N LYS A 162 27.35 3.21 -19.52
CA LYS A 162 26.15 3.75 -20.18
C LYS A 162 25.54 2.73 -21.13
N VAL A 163 24.31 2.98 -21.56
CA VAL A 163 23.67 2.22 -22.64
C VAL A 163 24.04 2.83 -23.97
N VAL A 164 24.64 2.04 -24.86
CA VAL A 164 25.10 2.44 -26.18
C VAL A 164 24.45 1.56 -27.25
N ILE A 165 24.02 2.17 -28.37
CA ILE A 165 23.54 1.47 -29.55
C ILE A 165 24.69 1.41 -30.57
N ALA A 166 25.15 0.21 -30.90
CA ALA A 166 26.21 -0.02 -31.87
C ALA A 166 25.68 0.06 -33.31
N ALA A 167 25.38 1.27 -33.76
CA ALA A 167 24.82 1.53 -35.08
C ALA A 167 25.91 1.84 -36.16
N SER A 168 27.14 2.14 -35.73
CA SER A 168 28.25 2.50 -36.58
C SER A 168 29.05 1.27 -37.07
N SER A 169 30.03 1.49 -37.93
CA SER A 169 31.04 0.48 -38.28
C SER A 169 31.95 0.19 -37.08
N PRO A 170 32.54 -1.00 -36.96
CA PRO A 170 33.43 -1.37 -35.84
C PRO A 170 34.52 -0.34 -35.57
N ASP A 171 35.20 0.16 -36.63
CA ASP A 171 36.28 1.16 -36.51
C ASP A 171 35.83 2.48 -35.85
N LEU A 172 34.53 2.83 -36.00
CA LEU A 172 33.98 4.02 -35.38
C LEU A 172 33.43 3.71 -33.98
N MET A 173 33.04 2.45 -33.71
CA MET A 173 32.51 2.04 -32.42
C MET A 173 33.54 2.18 -31.27
N GLU A 174 34.82 1.92 -31.58
CA GLU A 174 35.94 2.09 -30.66
C GLU A 174 36.04 3.50 -30.03
N ASN A 175 35.50 4.51 -30.77
CA ASN A 175 35.57 5.91 -30.29
C ASN A 175 34.50 6.28 -29.26
N PHE A 176 33.45 5.45 -29.06
CA PHE A 176 32.35 5.81 -28.17
C PHE A 176 31.86 4.68 -27.25
N ILE A 177 32.33 3.44 -27.45
CA ILE A 177 32.15 2.38 -26.44
C ILE A 177 33.26 2.52 -25.40
N GLU A 178 32.87 2.59 -24.16
CA GLU A 178 33.78 2.66 -23.03
C GLU A 178 33.69 1.37 -22.19
N LYS A 179 34.68 1.16 -21.36
CA LYS A 179 34.68 0.05 -20.42
C LYS A 179 33.41 0.06 -19.57
N ASP A 180 32.89 -1.14 -19.29
CA ASP A 180 31.68 -1.37 -18.50
C ASP A 180 30.37 -0.96 -19.19
N ASP A 181 30.36 -0.45 -20.42
CA ASP A 181 29.15 -0.10 -21.15
C ASP A 181 28.23 -1.30 -21.41
N LEU A 182 26.93 -1.05 -21.51
CA LEU A 182 25.95 -1.99 -22.03
C LEU A 182 25.70 -1.65 -23.50
N VAL A 183 26.02 -2.58 -24.40
CA VAL A 183 25.98 -2.37 -25.83
C VAL A 183 24.83 -3.13 -26.49
N ILE A 184 23.91 -2.41 -27.12
CA ILE A 184 22.80 -2.97 -27.90
C ILE A 184 23.24 -3.07 -29.37
N LEU A 185 23.24 -4.29 -29.92
CA LEU A 185 23.76 -4.55 -31.25
C LEU A 185 23.05 -5.71 -31.95
N GLY A 186 23.30 -5.87 -33.22
CA GLY A 186 22.73 -6.92 -34.05
C GLY A 186 23.68 -8.11 -34.25
N ASN A 187 23.56 -8.73 -35.41
CA ASN A 187 24.22 -9.99 -35.76
C ASN A 187 25.64 -9.86 -36.35
N ARG A 188 26.20 -8.65 -36.47
CA ARG A 188 27.54 -8.44 -37.04
C ARG A 188 28.61 -8.96 -36.08
N TYR A 189 29.37 -9.94 -36.51
CA TYR A 189 30.42 -10.55 -35.70
C TYR A 189 31.47 -9.54 -35.25
N GLU A 190 31.91 -8.68 -36.17
CA GLU A 190 32.95 -7.67 -35.92
C GLU A 190 32.48 -6.65 -34.89
N SER A 191 31.19 -6.29 -34.88
CA SER A 191 30.65 -5.37 -33.89
C SER A 191 30.56 -6.03 -32.48
N GLN A 192 30.25 -7.33 -32.43
CA GLN A 192 30.24 -8.09 -31.17
C GLN A 192 31.67 -8.23 -30.64
N LEU A 193 32.63 -8.50 -31.48
CA LEU A 193 34.05 -8.62 -31.12
C LEU A 193 34.57 -7.28 -30.59
N CYS A 194 34.35 -6.18 -31.34
CA CYS A 194 34.73 -4.84 -30.89
C CYS A 194 34.21 -4.49 -29.52
N ALA A 195 32.91 -4.74 -29.23
CA ALA A 195 32.34 -4.46 -27.91
C ALA A 195 33.00 -5.29 -26.78
N ILE A 196 33.39 -6.56 -27.04
CA ILE A 196 34.13 -7.38 -26.11
C ILE A 196 35.55 -6.84 -25.87
N GLU A 197 36.24 -6.43 -26.94
CA GLU A 197 37.60 -5.89 -26.89
C GLU A 197 37.66 -4.56 -26.12
N MET A 198 36.58 -3.75 -26.21
CA MET A 198 36.41 -2.52 -25.43
C MET A 198 35.98 -2.75 -23.95
N ASP A 199 35.98 -3.99 -23.48
CA ASP A 199 35.59 -4.37 -22.11
C ASP A 199 34.17 -3.92 -21.73
N ALA A 200 33.22 -4.01 -22.66
CA ALA A 200 31.80 -3.79 -22.35
C ALA A 200 31.34 -4.79 -21.27
N SER A 201 30.50 -4.38 -20.34
CA SER A 201 29.99 -5.28 -19.28
C SER A 201 28.81 -6.16 -19.74
N CYS A 202 28.06 -5.68 -20.75
CA CYS A 202 26.88 -6.38 -21.22
C CYS A 202 26.67 -6.17 -22.74
N LEU A 203 26.37 -7.25 -23.46
CA LEU A 203 25.94 -7.22 -24.85
C LEU A 203 24.46 -7.64 -24.94
N VAL A 204 23.64 -6.83 -25.58
CA VAL A 204 22.26 -7.16 -25.92
C VAL A 204 22.18 -7.44 -27.40
N ILE A 205 22.05 -8.72 -27.78
CA ILE A 205 22.01 -9.18 -29.17
C ILE A 205 20.55 -9.25 -29.62
N CYS A 206 20.23 -8.39 -30.59
CA CYS A 206 18.87 -8.20 -31.11
C CYS A 206 18.47 -9.21 -32.20
N GLN A 207 17.14 -9.29 -32.47
CA GLN A 207 16.51 -10.10 -33.51
C GLN A 207 16.74 -11.62 -33.37
N GLY A 208 16.98 -12.11 -32.17
CA GLY A 208 17.26 -13.54 -31.96
C GLY A 208 18.48 -14.05 -32.72
N ALA A 209 19.43 -13.15 -33.06
CA ALA A 209 20.57 -13.48 -33.88
C ALA A 209 21.48 -14.54 -33.23
N ASN A 210 21.98 -15.49 -34.01
CA ASN A 210 22.88 -16.51 -33.53
C ASN A 210 24.22 -15.92 -33.07
N ILE A 211 24.68 -16.39 -31.91
CA ILE A 211 25.95 -15.97 -31.31
C ILE A 211 26.97 -17.08 -31.53
N SER A 212 28.12 -16.76 -32.09
CA SER A 212 29.16 -17.75 -32.35
C SER A 212 29.76 -18.30 -31.07
N LYS A 213 30.25 -19.55 -31.13
CA LYS A 213 30.91 -20.16 -29.96
C LYS A 213 32.14 -19.37 -29.51
N THR A 214 32.84 -18.72 -30.44
CA THR A 214 34.01 -17.88 -30.17
C THR A 214 33.59 -16.65 -29.32
N ILE A 215 32.58 -15.90 -29.79
CA ILE A 215 32.05 -14.72 -29.05
C ILE A 215 31.60 -15.14 -27.63
N LYS A 216 30.86 -16.24 -27.52
CA LYS A 216 30.43 -16.74 -26.21
C LYS A 216 31.62 -17.04 -25.28
N LYS A 217 32.63 -17.76 -25.78
CA LYS A 217 33.83 -18.11 -25.02
C LYS A 217 34.59 -16.85 -24.56
N MET A 218 34.81 -15.91 -25.47
CA MET A 218 35.50 -14.64 -25.14
C MET A 218 34.75 -13.83 -24.09
N ALA A 219 33.42 -13.79 -24.15
CA ALA A 219 32.60 -13.12 -23.16
C ALA A 219 32.67 -13.82 -21.78
N GLU A 220 32.66 -15.15 -21.75
CA GLU A 220 32.82 -15.93 -20.51
C GLU A 220 34.21 -15.70 -19.87
N GLU A 221 35.28 -15.63 -20.68
CA GLU A 221 36.63 -15.33 -20.18
C GLU A 221 36.81 -13.94 -19.59
N ARG A 222 35.93 -13.00 -19.92
CA ARG A 222 35.95 -11.59 -19.46
C ARG A 222 34.79 -11.23 -18.55
N ASP A 223 34.02 -12.20 -18.06
CA ASP A 223 32.81 -12.00 -17.23
C ASP A 223 31.75 -11.08 -17.87
N ILE A 224 31.68 -11.04 -19.21
CA ILE A 224 30.72 -10.20 -19.94
C ILE A 224 29.36 -10.90 -20.02
N VAL A 225 28.31 -10.17 -19.68
CA VAL A 225 26.94 -10.66 -19.78
C VAL A 225 26.45 -10.58 -21.22
N ILE A 226 25.89 -11.67 -21.76
CA ILE A 226 25.23 -11.67 -23.07
C ILE A 226 23.76 -12.00 -22.90
N ILE A 227 22.92 -11.09 -23.39
CA ILE A 227 21.46 -11.24 -23.43
C ILE A 227 21.02 -11.26 -24.89
N GLN A 228 20.32 -12.30 -25.31
CA GLN A 228 19.70 -12.40 -26.62
C GLN A 228 18.23 -12.00 -26.52
N THR A 229 17.76 -11.07 -27.37
CA THR A 229 16.37 -10.66 -27.40
C THR A 229 15.76 -10.84 -28.80
N PRO A 230 14.45 -11.19 -28.90
CA PRO A 230 13.76 -11.26 -30.18
C PRO A 230 13.51 -9.87 -30.80
N HIS A 231 13.59 -8.80 -30.00
CA HIS A 231 13.31 -7.43 -30.42
C HIS A 231 14.41 -6.88 -31.37
N ASP A 232 14.03 -5.96 -32.22
CA ASP A 232 14.97 -5.12 -32.97
C ASP A 232 15.66 -4.10 -32.03
N THR A 233 16.73 -3.48 -32.54
CA THR A 233 17.57 -2.53 -31.80
C THR A 233 16.76 -1.33 -31.25
N PHE A 234 15.84 -0.80 -32.07
CA PHE A 234 15.01 0.35 -31.64
C PHE A 234 14.06 -0.04 -30.52
N THR A 235 13.39 -1.18 -30.66
CA THR A 235 12.49 -1.70 -29.62
C THR A 235 13.24 -2.02 -28.34
N ALA A 236 14.40 -2.70 -28.42
CA ALA A 236 15.25 -3.01 -27.28
C ALA A 236 15.70 -1.73 -26.54
N ALA A 237 16.15 -0.71 -27.28
CA ALA A 237 16.57 0.58 -26.71
C ALA A 237 15.42 1.32 -26.01
N ARG A 238 14.19 1.20 -26.50
CA ARG A 238 13.02 1.79 -25.85
C ARG A 238 12.57 1.03 -24.60
N LEU A 239 12.67 -0.29 -24.62
CA LEU A 239 12.22 -1.13 -23.52
C LEU A 239 13.20 -1.18 -22.36
N ILE A 240 14.51 -1.06 -22.62
CA ILE A 240 15.53 -1.34 -21.61
C ILE A 240 15.39 -0.49 -20.36
N ASN A 241 14.96 0.77 -20.47
CA ASN A 241 14.75 1.66 -19.32
C ASN A 241 13.59 1.20 -18.40
N GLN A 242 12.69 0.38 -18.93
CA GLN A 242 11.61 -0.20 -18.11
C GLN A 242 12.11 -1.33 -17.19
N SER A 243 13.39 -1.76 -17.33
CA SER A 243 14.03 -2.72 -16.45
C SER A 243 14.49 -2.11 -15.12
N ILE A 244 14.52 -0.78 -15.02
CA ILE A 244 14.94 -0.05 -13.83
C ILE A 244 14.08 -0.45 -12.64
N PRO A 245 14.68 -0.70 -11.45
CA PRO A 245 13.93 -1.09 -10.27
C PRO A 245 13.11 0.07 -9.71
N VAL A 246 11.88 -0.21 -9.26
CA VAL A 246 10.95 0.81 -8.74
C VAL A 246 11.51 1.62 -7.58
N LYS A 247 12.43 1.05 -6.79
CA LYS A 247 13.10 1.76 -5.68
C LYS A 247 13.85 3.02 -6.11
N TYR A 248 14.20 3.14 -7.39
CA TYR A 248 14.89 4.32 -7.91
C TYR A 248 13.95 5.51 -8.05
N PHE A 249 12.70 5.28 -8.46
CA PHE A 249 11.71 6.33 -8.70
C PHE A 249 10.65 6.47 -7.60
N MET A 250 10.58 5.55 -6.65
CA MET A 250 9.58 5.62 -5.60
C MET A 250 9.77 6.83 -4.70
N SER A 251 8.69 7.44 -4.29
CA SER A 251 8.67 8.45 -3.24
C SER A 251 8.92 7.80 -1.89
N ARG A 252 9.88 8.30 -1.12
CA ARG A 252 10.25 7.82 0.22
C ARG A 252 10.01 8.88 1.29
N ASP A 253 10.35 10.11 0.96
CA ASP A 253 10.31 11.24 1.88
C ASP A 253 8.94 11.92 1.81
N ASN A 254 8.53 12.52 2.93
CA ASN A 254 7.29 13.28 3.05
C ASN A 254 6.02 12.48 2.70
N LEU A 255 6.01 11.18 2.98
CA LEU A 255 4.80 10.38 2.86
C LEU A 255 3.84 10.73 3.99
N GLU A 256 2.63 11.15 3.64
CA GLU A 256 1.54 11.32 4.61
C GLU A 256 1.02 9.93 5.03
N ILE A 257 1.44 9.48 6.20
CA ILE A 257 1.14 8.15 6.75
C ILE A 257 0.19 8.31 7.92
N PHE A 258 -0.81 7.46 8.01
CA PHE A 258 -1.70 7.39 9.17
C PHE A 258 -1.61 6.03 9.85
N HIS A 259 -2.03 6.00 11.11
CA HIS A 259 -2.05 4.81 11.93
C HIS A 259 -3.47 4.35 12.22
N LEU A 260 -3.64 3.06 12.51
CA LEU A 260 -4.95 2.46 12.79
C LEU A 260 -5.72 3.17 13.90
N ASN A 261 -5.03 3.77 14.86
CA ASN A 261 -5.63 4.46 16.00
C ASN A 261 -5.84 5.97 15.79
N ASP A 262 -5.42 6.54 14.66
CA ASP A 262 -5.64 7.95 14.37
C ASP A 262 -7.13 8.25 14.25
N TYR A 263 -7.54 9.43 14.72
CA TYR A 263 -8.91 9.89 14.61
C TYR A 263 -9.23 10.34 13.18
N VAL A 264 -10.38 9.94 12.70
CA VAL A 264 -10.83 10.22 11.33
C VAL A 264 -10.95 11.73 11.07
N GLU A 265 -11.31 12.53 12.07
CA GLU A 265 -11.37 13.99 11.98
C GLU A 265 -10.01 14.61 11.66
N HIS A 266 -8.96 14.18 12.36
CA HIS A 266 -7.59 14.60 12.08
C HIS A 266 -7.15 14.17 10.67
N VAL A 267 -7.43 12.92 10.30
CA VAL A 267 -7.13 12.41 8.95
C VAL A 267 -7.83 13.24 7.87
N LYS A 268 -9.09 13.63 8.07
CA LYS A 268 -9.83 14.52 7.16
C LYS A 268 -9.15 15.87 7.00
N GLU A 269 -8.71 16.46 8.10
CA GLU A 269 -8.01 17.74 8.09
C GLU A 269 -6.73 17.68 7.27
N VAL A 270 -5.85 16.69 7.53
CA VAL A 270 -4.62 16.50 6.79
C VAL A 270 -4.88 16.23 5.31
N MET A 271 -5.81 15.31 5.02
CA MET A 271 -6.17 15.00 3.64
C MET A 271 -6.71 16.23 2.87
N SER A 272 -7.41 17.16 3.54
CA SER A 272 -7.94 18.36 2.88
C SER A 272 -6.84 19.30 2.37
N LYS A 273 -5.68 19.28 3.01
CA LYS A 273 -4.52 20.15 2.72
C LYS A 273 -3.55 19.56 1.69
N THR A 274 -3.69 18.27 1.35
CA THR A 274 -2.76 17.55 0.46
C THR A 274 -3.38 17.26 -0.91
N LYS A 275 -2.57 16.93 -1.91
CA LYS A 275 -3.02 16.54 -3.26
C LYS A 275 -3.13 15.02 -3.45
N TYR A 276 -2.68 14.25 -2.47
CA TYR A 276 -2.66 12.79 -2.56
C TYR A 276 -4.07 12.20 -2.55
N ARG A 277 -4.23 11.04 -3.18
CA ARG A 277 -5.52 10.32 -3.27
C ARG A 277 -5.60 9.15 -2.31
N ASP A 278 -4.51 8.43 -2.15
CA ASP A 278 -4.38 7.23 -1.34
C ASP A 278 -3.30 7.46 -0.28
N PHE A 279 -3.61 7.13 0.95
CA PHE A 279 -2.74 7.35 2.11
C PHE A 279 -2.41 6.00 2.74
N PRO A 280 -1.12 5.67 2.92
CA PRO A 280 -0.72 4.43 3.55
C PRO A 280 -1.11 4.41 5.02
N ILE A 281 -1.57 3.26 5.47
CA ILE A 281 -1.95 3.00 6.86
C ILE A 281 -0.97 2.00 7.46
N LEU A 282 -0.44 2.33 8.62
CA LEU A 282 0.41 1.44 9.40
C LEU A 282 -0.28 1.02 10.70
N ASP A 283 0.10 -0.13 11.22
CA ASP A 283 -0.26 -0.54 12.57
C ASP A 283 0.73 0.05 13.61
N ASN A 284 0.50 -0.25 14.89
CA ASN A 284 1.34 0.22 15.99
C ASN A 284 2.77 -0.36 15.98
N LYS A 285 3.04 -1.38 15.14
CA LYS A 285 4.36 -1.99 14.96
C LYS A 285 5.06 -1.49 13.71
N GLY A 286 4.44 -0.55 12.97
CA GLY A 286 4.95 -0.03 11.70
C GLY A 286 4.73 -0.95 10.51
N LYS A 287 3.87 -1.97 10.64
CA LYS A 287 3.48 -2.85 9.53
C LYS A 287 2.49 -2.14 8.63
N PHE A 288 2.70 -2.25 7.32
CA PHE A 288 1.77 -1.74 6.32
C PHE A 288 0.46 -2.54 6.34
N CYS A 289 -0.67 -1.83 6.49
CA CYS A 289 -2.01 -2.41 6.56
C CYS A 289 -2.83 -2.22 5.29
N GLY A 290 -2.49 -1.24 4.46
CA GLY A 290 -3.24 -0.91 3.25
C GLY A 290 -3.36 0.59 3.03
N PHE A 291 -4.32 0.99 2.20
CA PHE A 291 -4.58 2.39 1.87
C PHE A 291 -5.96 2.85 2.34
N LEU A 292 -6.01 4.08 2.83
CA LEU A 292 -7.23 4.83 3.02
C LEU A 292 -7.33 5.92 1.94
N SER A 293 -8.43 5.90 1.16
CA SER A 293 -8.66 6.92 0.14
C SER A 293 -9.64 7.99 0.61
N ARG A 294 -9.55 9.20 0.04
CA ARG A 294 -10.52 10.28 0.30
C ARG A 294 -11.97 9.84 0.08
N ARG A 295 -12.25 9.09 -0.97
CA ARG A 295 -13.59 8.61 -1.27
C ARG A 295 -14.17 7.76 -0.14
N ARG A 296 -13.36 6.86 0.43
CA ARG A 296 -13.78 5.99 1.54
C ARG A 296 -14.02 6.79 2.82
N LEU A 297 -13.22 7.84 3.02
CA LEU A 297 -13.39 8.73 4.16
C LEU A 297 -14.71 9.52 4.11
N MET A 298 -15.13 9.96 2.92
CA MET A 298 -16.41 10.66 2.73
C MET A 298 -17.63 9.77 2.98
N THR A 299 -17.49 8.45 2.83
CA THR A 299 -18.56 7.47 3.10
C THR A 299 -18.55 6.97 4.54
N SER A 300 -17.71 7.54 5.41
CA SER A 300 -17.63 7.17 6.81
C SER A 300 -18.97 7.40 7.51
N ARG A 301 -19.43 6.37 8.23
CA ARG A 301 -20.66 6.47 9.04
C ARG A 301 -20.26 6.58 10.49
N LYS A 302 -20.95 7.42 11.25
CA LYS A 302 -20.78 7.54 12.68
C LYS A 302 -20.88 6.17 13.39
N LYS A 303 -20.18 5.98 14.51
CA LYS A 303 -20.34 4.78 15.33
C LYS A 303 -21.80 4.67 15.74
N GLN A 304 -22.35 3.47 15.62
CA GLN A 304 -23.72 3.18 16.04
C GLN A 304 -23.70 2.71 17.49
N VAL A 305 -24.44 3.41 18.32
CA VAL A 305 -24.50 3.16 19.77
C VAL A 305 -25.95 2.96 20.19
N ILE A 306 -26.17 2.01 21.07
CA ILE A 306 -27.41 1.82 21.82
C ILE A 306 -27.11 2.17 23.26
N LEU A 307 -27.90 3.05 23.83
CA LEU A 307 -27.81 3.43 25.23
C LEU A 307 -28.76 2.54 26.07
N VAL A 308 -28.24 1.98 27.12
CA VAL A 308 -29.05 1.24 28.09
C VAL A 308 -28.87 1.84 29.49
N ASP A 309 -29.91 1.82 30.29
CA ASP A 309 -29.89 2.27 31.71
C ASP A 309 -29.49 3.75 31.88
N HIS A 310 -29.64 4.57 30.85
CA HIS A 310 -29.55 6.03 30.92
C HIS A 310 -30.05 6.69 29.61
N ASN A 311 -30.52 7.91 29.73
CA ASN A 311 -30.97 8.71 28.60
C ASN A 311 -30.44 10.16 28.61
N GLU A 312 -29.58 10.50 29.56
CA GLU A 312 -29.00 11.83 29.67
C GLU A 312 -27.56 11.88 29.13
N LYS A 313 -27.24 12.93 28.34
CA LYS A 313 -25.88 13.17 27.81
C LYS A 313 -24.81 13.20 28.92
N LYS A 314 -25.14 13.80 30.10
CA LYS A 314 -24.23 13.94 31.24
C LYS A 314 -23.84 12.58 31.86
N GLN A 315 -24.69 11.58 31.71
CA GLN A 315 -24.46 10.22 32.21
C GLN A 315 -23.70 9.36 31.21
N SER A 316 -23.61 9.76 29.96
CA SER A 316 -22.94 9.03 28.88
C SER A 316 -21.44 9.32 28.84
N ILE A 317 -20.75 8.61 27.95
CA ILE A 317 -19.33 8.85 27.64
C ILE A 317 -19.14 10.20 26.91
N SER A 318 -17.90 10.66 26.90
CA SER A 318 -17.54 11.91 26.20
C SER A 318 -17.89 11.84 24.71
N ASP A 319 -18.33 12.98 24.20
CA ASP A 319 -18.62 13.21 22.77
C ASP A 319 -19.67 12.27 22.16
N ILE A 320 -20.59 11.73 22.99
CA ILE A 320 -21.66 10.82 22.55
C ILE A 320 -22.51 11.39 21.41
N GLU A 321 -22.62 12.70 21.31
CA GLU A 321 -23.30 13.40 20.23
C GLU A 321 -22.65 13.22 18.86
N THR A 322 -21.39 12.83 18.83
CA THR A 322 -20.69 12.50 17.57
C THR A 322 -21.07 11.13 17.04
N ALA A 323 -21.63 10.25 17.88
CA ALA A 323 -22.17 8.96 17.49
C ALA A 323 -23.55 9.07 16.83
N ASN A 324 -23.99 7.96 16.26
CA ASN A 324 -25.38 7.74 15.85
C ASN A 324 -26.05 6.88 16.93
N ILE A 325 -26.86 7.50 17.79
CA ILE A 325 -27.66 6.79 18.77
C ILE A 325 -28.82 6.12 18.03
N VAL A 326 -28.77 4.79 17.96
CA VAL A 326 -29.76 3.99 17.22
C VAL A 326 -31.00 3.71 18.07
N GLU A 327 -30.78 3.51 19.36
CA GLU A 327 -31.84 3.09 20.31
C GLU A 327 -31.44 3.50 21.73
N ILE A 328 -32.45 3.79 22.54
CA ILE A 328 -32.29 4.05 23.99
C ILE A 328 -33.28 3.13 24.70
N VAL A 329 -32.76 2.35 25.65
CA VAL A 329 -33.53 1.46 26.52
C VAL A 329 -33.26 1.86 27.95
N ASP A 330 -34.21 2.53 28.56
CA ASP A 330 -34.06 3.11 29.90
C ASP A 330 -35.38 3.04 30.67
N HIS A 331 -35.28 2.85 31.98
CA HIS A 331 -36.40 2.86 32.90
C HIS A 331 -36.47 4.13 33.74
N HIS A 332 -35.51 5.02 33.61
CA HIS A 332 -35.48 6.32 34.29
C HIS A 332 -36.38 7.35 33.61
N ARG A 333 -36.53 8.50 34.27
CA ARG A 333 -37.29 9.62 33.71
C ARG A 333 -36.74 10.08 32.37
N ILE A 334 -37.58 10.13 31.35
CA ILE A 334 -37.16 10.58 30.00
C ILE A 334 -36.76 12.05 30.03
N CYS A 335 -35.52 12.34 29.67
CA CYS A 335 -35.02 13.70 29.46
C CYS A 335 -35.07 14.05 27.96
N LEU A 336 -35.66 15.20 27.63
CA LEU A 336 -35.88 15.67 26.26
C LEU A 336 -34.60 15.98 25.45
N LEU A 337 -33.41 15.88 26.04
CA LEU A 337 -32.13 16.25 25.42
C LEU A 337 -31.66 15.32 24.27
N TYR A 338 -32.21 14.13 24.14
CA TYR A 338 -31.90 13.19 23.05
C TYR A 338 -33.04 12.97 22.05
N THR A 339 -34.19 13.59 22.25
CA THR A 339 -35.24 13.53 21.25
C THR A 339 -34.88 14.43 20.08
N SER A 340 -34.28 13.86 19.06
CA SER A 340 -34.39 14.42 17.71
C SER A 340 -35.88 14.57 17.42
N PRO A 341 -36.39 15.76 16.99
CA PRO A 341 -37.80 15.89 16.64
C PRO A 341 -38.13 14.86 15.56
N SER A 342 -39.06 13.98 15.91
CA SER A 342 -39.60 13.00 14.95
C SER A 342 -40.12 13.77 13.73
N PRO A 343 -39.96 13.25 12.49
CA PRO A 343 -40.56 13.86 11.31
C PRO A 343 -42.08 14.11 11.46
N ARG A 344 -42.74 13.40 12.40
CA ARG A 344 -44.17 13.64 12.72
C ARG A 344 -44.46 14.87 13.55
N ASP A 345 -43.46 15.42 14.26
CA ASP A 345 -43.65 16.60 15.11
C ASP A 345 -43.58 17.92 14.31
N ARG A 346 -43.16 17.87 13.03
CA ARG A 346 -43.13 19.03 12.12
C ARG A 346 -44.48 19.36 11.47
N THR A 347 -45.52 18.57 11.71
CA THR A 347 -46.84 18.77 11.09
C THR A 347 -47.93 19.28 12.04
N ARG A 348 -47.55 19.74 13.23
CA ARG A 348 -48.48 20.40 14.19
C ARG A 348 -47.91 21.75 14.61
N SER A 349 -47.99 22.72 13.69
CA SER A 349 -48.01 24.15 13.99
C SER A 349 -48.85 24.83 12.92
#